data_b5c072449e9d54aacb16c1643ef8079f
#
_entry.id   b5c072449e9d54aacb16c1643ef8079f
#
_cell.length_a   1.000
_cell.length_b   1.000
_cell.length_c   1.000
_cell.angle_alpha   90.00
_cell.angle_beta   90.00
_cell.angle_gamma   90.00
#
_symmetry.space_group_name_H-M   'P 1'
#
loop_
_entity.id
_entity.type
_entity.pdbx_description
1 polymer ?
#
loop_
_entity_poly.entity_id
_entity_poly.type
_entity_poly.pdbx_seq_one_letter_code
_entity_poly.pdbx_strand_id
1 'polypeptide(L)'
;MKPAAFDYVRPASLADAIALLAQGDRDAQLMAGGQSLVAMMNLRVASPDLVIDIGRLDELRTVSETSDHVSLGACVTHATIEDGRVPDPSRGLMPRVAANLAYRAVRTRGTLGGSLALADPAADWPTVMAALDAQVILRGPQGERAVAAANFATGIYETQRAADEIIASIRIPKLSARARWGFSKFCRKSGEFANSIAAVVTDPSRNYARAVLGAVEGPPIVLGRTSASLRAGDVGSCGRAIAEDLAPHGFDDFQASLHTAMASRAIRQATA
;
A
#
# COMPACT_ATOMS: atom_id res chain seq x y z
N MET A 1 -17.34 13.65 17.65
CA MET A 1 -16.85 15.04 17.87
C MET A 1 -16.87 15.76 16.53
N LYS A 2 -16.85 17.09 16.54
CA LYS A 2 -16.73 17.88 15.29
C LYS A 2 -15.26 18.25 15.08
N PRO A 3 -14.76 18.31 13.81
CA PRO A 3 -13.42 18.80 13.50
C PRO A 3 -13.26 20.28 13.92
N ALA A 4 -12.02 20.76 13.96
CA ALA A 4 -11.73 22.19 13.98
C ALA A 4 -12.29 22.84 12.70
N ALA A 5 -12.40 24.17 12.67
CA ALA A 5 -12.77 24.89 11.46
C ALA A 5 -11.68 24.71 10.39
N PHE A 6 -12.08 24.51 9.15
CA PHE A 6 -11.19 24.37 7.99
C PHE A 6 -11.91 24.89 6.74
N ASP A 7 -11.13 25.34 5.78
CA ASP A 7 -11.64 25.61 4.44
C ASP A 7 -11.65 24.33 3.60
N TYR A 8 -12.59 24.26 2.67
CA TYR A 8 -12.76 23.12 1.79
C TYR A 8 -12.79 23.57 0.34
N VAL A 9 -11.95 22.93 -0.48
CA VAL A 9 -11.91 23.18 -1.91
C VAL A 9 -11.96 21.88 -2.69
N ARG A 10 -12.64 21.91 -3.81
CA ARG A 10 -12.67 20.83 -4.78
C ARG A 10 -12.08 21.36 -6.09
N PRO A 11 -10.83 21.04 -6.42
CA PRO A 11 -10.19 21.45 -7.65
C PRO A 11 -10.88 20.82 -8.86
N ALA A 12 -10.82 21.50 -10.01
CA ALA A 12 -11.38 21.02 -11.26
C ALA A 12 -10.44 20.04 -11.99
N SER A 13 -9.13 20.12 -11.73
CA SER A 13 -8.10 19.28 -12.34
C SER A 13 -6.99 18.88 -11.36
N LEU A 14 -6.18 17.90 -11.75
CA LEU A 14 -4.99 17.52 -10.99
C LEU A 14 -3.98 18.68 -10.94
N ALA A 15 -3.86 19.45 -12.02
CA ALA A 15 -3.00 20.64 -12.07
C ALA A 15 -3.44 21.70 -11.05
N ASP A 16 -4.75 21.97 -10.92
CA ASP A 16 -5.27 22.89 -9.91
C ASP A 16 -5.00 22.41 -8.49
N ALA A 17 -5.14 21.08 -8.25
CA ALA A 17 -4.84 20.48 -6.95
C ALA A 17 -3.36 20.65 -6.57
N ILE A 18 -2.45 20.43 -7.52
CA ILE A 18 -1.00 20.63 -7.35
C ILE A 18 -0.70 22.12 -7.09
N ALA A 19 -1.32 23.04 -7.85
CA ALA A 19 -1.12 24.46 -7.67
C ALA A 19 -1.56 24.94 -6.28
N LEU A 20 -2.70 24.44 -5.77
CA LEU A 20 -3.18 24.73 -4.41
C LEU A 20 -2.20 24.21 -3.33
N LEU A 21 -1.67 23.00 -3.53
CA LEU A 21 -0.72 22.41 -2.59
C LEU A 21 0.62 23.17 -2.56
N ALA A 22 1.09 23.60 -3.74
CA ALA A 22 2.35 24.31 -3.93
C ALA A 22 2.34 25.75 -3.37
N GLN A 23 1.18 26.32 -3.02
CA GLN A 23 1.10 27.64 -2.38
C GLN A 23 1.84 27.66 -1.04
N GLY A 24 1.71 26.58 -0.25
CA GLY A 24 2.54 26.36 0.95
C GLY A 24 2.32 27.36 2.10
N ASP A 25 1.35 28.26 2.00
CA ASP A 25 1.04 29.31 2.98
C ASP A 25 0.11 28.83 4.10
N ARG A 26 -0.45 27.62 3.97
CA ARG A 26 -1.43 27.03 4.87
C ARG A 26 -1.13 25.54 5.09
N ASP A 27 -1.55 24.96 6.23
CA ASP A 27 -1.58 23.51 6.40
C ASP A 27 -2.69 22.91 5.52
N ALA A 28 -2.33 22.50 4.31
CA ALA A 28 -3.23 21.93 3.33
C ALA A 28 -3.12 20.40 3.30
N GLN A 29 -4.25 19.70 3.43
CA GLN A 29 -4.32 18.24 3.39
C GLN A 29 -5.17 17.75 2.22
N LEU A 30 -4.64 16.74 1.51
CA LEU A 30 -5.36 16.07 0.43
C LEU A 30 -6.38 15.08 0.99
N MET A 31 -7.60 15.13 0.50
CA MET A 31 -8.64 14.17 0.84
C MET A 31 -9.05 13.37 -0.38
N ALA A 32 -8.70 12.08 -0.43
CA ALA A 32 -9.22 11.11 -1.40
C ALA A 32 -10.52 10.48 -0.89
N GLY A 33 -10.45 9.30 -0.26
CA GLY A 33 -11.62 8.63 0.31
C GLY A 33 -12.08 9.17 1.66
N GLY A 34 -11.25 9.91 2.37
CA GLY A 34 -11.53 10.51 3.68
C GLY A 34 -11.59 9.51 4.85
N GLN A 35 -11.28 8.23 4.64
CA GLN A 35 -11.50 7.19 5.64
C GLN A 35 -10.50 7.20 6.82
N SER A 36 -9.38 7.90 6.65
CA SER A 36 -8.43 8.19 7.74
C SER A 36 -8.49 9.66 8.12
N LEU A 37 -8.31 10.58 7.15
CA LEU A 37 -8.23 12.02 7.42
C LEU A 37 -9.46 12.55 8.18
N VAL A 38 -10.69 12.22 7.74
CA VAL A 38 -11.91 12.71 8.41
C VAL A 38 -12.02 12.17 9.84
N ALA A 39 -11.63 10.92 10.07
CA ALA A 39 -11.60 10.36 11.43
C ALA A 39 -10.57 11.09 12.31
N MET A 40 -9.36 11.35 11.79
CA MET A 40 -8.32 12.11 12.49
C MET A 40 -8.76 13.54 12.77
N MET A 41 -9.43 14.21 11.84
CA MET A 41 -10.00 15.54 12.03
C MET A 41 -11.09 15.54 13.10
N ASN A 42 -12.00 14.57 13.11
CA ASN A 42 -13.04 14.44 14.13
C ASN A 42 -12.47 14.22 15.54
N LEU A 43 -11.35 13.52 15.64
CA LEU A 43 -10.60 13.31 16.89
C LEU A 43 -9.68 14.49 17.23
N ARG A 44 -9.54 15.46 16.32
CA ARG A 44 -8.62 16.62 16.43
C ARG A 44 -7.13 16.20 16.53
N VAL A 45 -6.79 15.06 15.98
CA VAL A 45 -5.40 14.61 15.79
C VAL A 45 -4.80 15.30 14.56
N ALA A 46 -5.63 15.58 13.54
CA ALA A 46 -5.30 16.44 12.42
C ALA A 46 -6.24 17.67 12.41
N SER A 47 -5.70 18.85 12.21
CA SER A 47 -6.45 20.11 12.18
C SER A 47 -5.96 21.00 11.03
N PRO A 48 -6.10 20.54 9.76
CA PRO A 48 -5.64 21.31 8.62
C PRO A 48 -6.42 22.63 8.48
N ASP A 49 -5.77 23.65 7.93
CA ASP A 49 -6.42 24.89 7.54
C ASP A 49 -7.25 24.72 6.27
N LEU A 50 -6.78 23.88 5.35
CA LEU A 50 -7.40 23.63 4.05
C LEU A 50 -7.49 22.14 3.74
N VAL A 51 -8.67 21.68 3.37
CA VAL A 51 -8.89 20.33 2.82
C VAL A 51 -9.11 20.42 1.31
N ILE A 52 -8.23 19.80 0.54
CA ILE A 52 -8.30 19.70 -0.93
C ILE A 52 -8.90 18.34 -1.29
N ASP A 53 -10.17 18.31 -1.71
CA ASP A 53 -10.86 17.07 -2.10
C ASP A 53 -10.49 16.67 -3.53
N ILE A 54 -9.65 15.66 -3.65
CA ILE A 54 -9.20 15.07 -4.92
C ILE A 54 -9.98 13.81 -5.30
N GLY A 55 -10.90 13.35 -4.46
CA GLY A 55 -11.58 12.07 -4.63
C GLY A 55 -12.47 11.95 -5.88
N ARG A 56 -12.77 13.07 -6.56
CA ARG A 56 -13.58 13.11 -7.78
C ARG A 56 -12.81 13.50 -9.04
N LEU A 57 -11.51 13.71 -8.95
CA LEU A 57 -10.69 14.00 -10.12
C LEU A 57 -10.62 12.74 -11.01
N ASP A 58 -11.10 12.84 -12.23
CA ASP A 58 -11.13 11.71 -13.16
C ASP A 58 -9.74 11.21 -13.50
N GLU A 59 -8.75 12.12 -13.57
CA GLU A 59 -7.34 11.78 -13.79
C GLU A 59 -6.81 10.80 -12.72
N LEU A 60 -7.27 10.93 -11.47
CA LEU A 60 -6.87 10.06 -10.34
C LEU A 60 -7.71 8.78 -10.23
N ARG A 61 -8.71 8.61 -11.09
CA ARG A 61 -9.58 7.42 -11.14
C ARG A 61 -9.35 6.60 -12.41
N THR A 62 -8.56 7.13 -13.33
CA THR A 62 -8.22 6.48 -14.59
C THR A 62 -7.49 5.16 -14.35
N VAL A 63 -7.82 4.18 -15.16
CA VAL A 63 -7.18 2.87 -15.19
C VAL A 63 -6.64 2.64 -16.59
N SER A 64 -5.39 2.24 -16.68
CA SER A 64 -4.76 1.87 -17.95
C SER A 64 -4.06 0.53 -17.84
N GLU A 65 -4.02 -0.18 -18.94
CA GLU A 65 -3.44 -1.53 -19.00
C GLU A 65 -2.55 -1.62 -20.25
N THR A 66 -1.37 -2.17 -20.07
CA THR A 66 -0.42 -2.51 -21.14
C THR A 66 -0.17 -4.02 -21.16
N SER A 67 0.77 -4.48 -22.00
CA SER A 67 1.19 -5.88 -22.01
C SER A 67 1.83 -6.33 -20.69
N ASP A 68 2.52 -5.45 -19.99
CA ASP A 68 3.43 -5.74 -18.86
C ASP A 68 2.96 -5.18 -17.50
N HIS A 69 2.07 -4.20 -17.48
CA HIS A 69 1.57 -3.62 -16.24
C HIS A 69 0.13 -3.12 -16.32
N VAL A 70 -0.47 -2.92 -15.15
CA VAL A 70 -1.72 -2.16 -14.96
C VAL A 70 -1.38 -0.93 -14.12
N SER A 71 -1.86 0.24 -14.53
CA SER A 71 -1.79 1.48 -13.75
C SER A 71 -3.17 1.81 -13.21
N LEU A 72 -3.27 1.89 -11.89
CA LEU A 72 -4.48 2.29 -11.18
C LEU A 72 -4.32 3.70 -10.65
N GLY A 73 -5.22 4.60 -11.02
CA GLY A 73 -5.27 5.95 -10.45
C GLY A 73 -5.38 5.92 -8.92
N ALA A 74 -4.78 6.87 -8.24
CA ALA A 74 -4.67 6.88 -6.78
C ALA A 74 -6.03 6.86 -6.05
N CYS A 75 -7.08 7.36 -6.69
CA CYS A 75 -8.45 7.39 -6.17
C CYS A 75 -9.29 6.16 -6.57
N VAL A 76 -8.70 5.11 -7.17
CA VAL A 76 -9.36 3.81 -7.32
C VAL A 76 -9.65 3.25 -5.94
N THR A 77 -10.93 2.92 -5.69
CA THR A 77 -11.38 2.49 -4.36
C THR A 77 -11.09 1.00 -4.11
N HIS A 78 -10.97 0.64 -2.85
CA HIS A 78 -10.82 -0.77 -2.46
C HIS A 78 -12.00 -1.62 -2.96
N ALA A 79 -13.23 -1.08 -2.93
CA ALA A 79 -14.41 -1.76 -3.45
C ALA A 79 -14.32 -2.01 -4.97
N THR A 80 -13.74 -1.09 -5.73
CA THR A 80 -13.54 -1.25 -7.17
C THR A 80 -12.59 -2.41 -7.47
N ILE A 81 -11.52 -2.57 -6.67
CA ILE A 81 -10.57 -3.69 -6.77
C ILE A 81 -11.24 -4.99 -6.31
N GLU A 82 -11.93 -4.98 -5.16
CA GLU A 82 -12.65 -6.13 -4.60
C GLU A 82 -13.65 -6.73 -5.58
N ASP A 83 -14.42 -5.86 -6.26
CA ASP A 83 -15.49 -6.26 -7.18
C ASP A 83 -14.98 -6.66 -8.58
N GLY A 84 -13.66 -6.64 -8.82
CA GLY A 84 -13.08 -6.93 -10.12
C GLY A 84 -13.46 -5.94 -11.22
N ARG A 85 -13.78 -4.69 -10.86
CA ARG A 85 -14.15 -3.63 -11.82
C ARG A 85 -12.95 -2.93 -12.45
N VAL A 86 -11.75 -3.39 -12.16
CA VAL A 86 -10.48 -3.00 -12.78
C VAL A 86 -9.70 -4.25 -13.16
N PRO A 87 -8.80 -4.21 -14.15
CA PRO A 87 -7.91 -5.32 -14.45
C PRO A 87 -7.09 -5.72 -13.23
N ASP A 88 -6.94 -7.02 -13.00
CA ASP A 88 -6.13 -7.55 -11.91
C ASP A 88 -4.76 -8.04 -12.42
N PRO A 89 -3.67 -7.32 -12.12
CA PRO A 89 -2.32 -7.74 -12.49
C PRO A 89 -1.76 -8.85 -11.59
N SER A 90 -2.44 -9.16 -10.48
CA SER A 90 -1.88 -9.91 -9.34
C SER A 90 -2.40 -11.35 -9.22
N ARG A 91 -3.17 -11.83 -10.20
CA ARG A 91 -3.77 -13.18 -10.20
C ARG A 91 -4.62 -13.48 -8.94
N GLY A 92 -5.43 -12.51 -8.54
CA GLY A 92 -6.35 -12.64 -7.41
C GLY A 92 -5.84 -12.15 -6.06
N LEU A 93 -4.55 -11.80 -5.93
CA LEU A 93 -4.02 -11.28 -4.68
C LEU A 93 -4.70 -9.96 -4.29
N MET A 94 -4.75 -8.99 -5.19
CA MET A 94 -5.32 -7.67 -4.89
C MET A 94 -6.81 -7.73 -4.54
N PRO A 95 -7.69 -8.40 -5.29
CA PRO A 95 -9.09 -8.56 -4.91
C PRO A 95 -9.26 -9.24 -3.55
N ARG A 96 -8.45 -10.29 -3.27
CA ARG A 96 -8.48 -10.98 -1.97
C ARG A 96 -8.09 -10.06 -0.81
N VAL A 97 -7.04 -9.26 -0.98
CA VAL A 97 -6.61 -8.29 0.05
C VAL A 97 -7.70 -7.25 0.24
N ALA A 98 -8.20 -6.66 -0.84
CA ALA A 98 -9.26 -5.65 -0.80
C ALA A 98 -10.48 -6.15 -0.02
N ALA A 99 -10.95 -7.39 -0.26
CA ALA A 99 -12.10 -7.98 0.41
C ALA A 99 -11.94 -8.12 1.93
N ASN A 100 -10.69 -8.16 2.42
CA ASN A 100 -10.37 -8.30 3.84
C ASN A 100 -10.05 -6.97 4.55
N LEU A 101 -10.12 -5.84 3.84
CA LEU A 101 -9.94 -4.51 4.41
C LEU A 101 -11.21 -4.04 5.10
N ALA A 102 -11.12 -3.69 6.37
CA ALA A 102 -12.17 -3.04 7.13
C ALA A 102 -13.59 -3.55 6.80
N TYR A 103 -14.57 -2.63 6.73
CA TYR A 103 -15.95 -2.93 6.35
C TYR A 103 -16.24 -2.44 4.93
N ARG A 104 -17.25 -3.01 4.28
CA ARG A 104 -17.66 -2.62 2.93
C ARG A 104 -17.89 -1.10 2.79
N ALA A 105 -18.50 -0.46 3.78
CA ALA A 105 -18.72 0.98 3.81
C ALA A 105 -17.40 1.77 3.71
N VAL A 106 -16.35 1.31 4.39
CA VAL A 106 -14.99 1.90 4.30
C VAL A 106 -14.42 1.66 2.91
N ARG A 107 -14.54 0.43 2.38
CA ARG A 107 -13.98 0.05 1.07
C ARG A 107 -14.61 0.81 -0.11
N THR A 108 -15.86 1.22 0.00
CA THR A 108 -16.51 2.05 -1.05
C THR A 108 -15.95 3.45 -1.18
N ARG A 109 -15.22 3.92 -0.17
CA ARG A 109 -14.63 5.25 -0.13
C ARG A 109 -13.10 5.23 -0.07
N GLY A 110 -12.52 4.37 0.76
CA GLY A 110 -11.07 4.21 0.90
C GLY A 110 -10.42 3.85 -0.43
N THR A 111 -9.25 4.43 -0.72
CA THR A 111 -8.56 4.32 -2.01
C THR A 111 -7.17 3.71 -1.85
N LEU A 112 -6.67 3.09 -2.92
CA LEU A 112 -5.33 2.51 -2.95
C LEU A 112 -4.26 3.57 -2.66
N GLY A 113 -4.31 4.70 -3.37
CA GLY A 113 -3.35 5.80 -3.17
C GLY A 113 -3.48 6.45 -1.80
N GLY A 114 -4.71 6.59 -1.26
CA GLY A 114 -4.94 7.13 0.08
C GLY A 114 -4.32 6.27 1.19
N SER A 115 -4.37 4.94 1.04
CA SER A 115 -3.72 4.01 1.97
C SER A 115 -2.19 4.11 1.91
N LEU A 116 -1.62 4.22 0.70
CA LEU A 116 -0.18 4.41 0.53
C LEU A 116 0.28 5.79 1.05
N ALA A 117 -0.50 6.85 0.79
CA ALA A 117 -0.17 8.20 1.25
C ALA A 117 -0.17 8.32 2.78
N LEU A 118 -1.07 7.60 3.47
CA LEU A 118 -1.11 7.56 4.93
C LEU A 118 0.11 6.85 5.51
N ALA A 119 0.60 5.82 4.81
CA ALA A 119 1.72 4.96 5.25
C ALA A 119 1.56 4.43 6.69
N ASP A 120 0.32 4.03 7.04
CA ASP A 120 0.08 3.31 8.29
C ASP A 120 0.82 1.97 8.26
N PRO A 121 1.72 1.69 9.21
CA PRO A 121 2.49 0.44 9.22
C PRO A 121 1.62 -0.82 9.23
N ALA A 122 0.44 -0.75 9.85
CA ALA A 122 -0.49 -1.87 9.96
C ALA A 122 -1.44 -2.02 8.75
N ALA A 123 -1.30 -1.15 7.73
CA ALA A 123 -2.10 -1.24 6.51
C ALA A 123 -1.60 -2.34 5.58
N ASP A 124 -2.53 -2.99 4.89
CA ASP A 124 -2.24 -4.11 3.99
C ASP A 124 -1.53 -3.66 2.70
N TRP A 125 -1.93 -2.51 2.13
CA TRP A 125 -1.45 -2.10 0.80
C TRP A 125 0.03 -1.80 0.70
N PRO A 126 0.70 -1.13 1.67
CA PRO A 126 2.14 -0.92 1.59
C PRO A 126 2.91 -2.24 1.44
N THR A 127 2.56 -3.26 2.22
CA THR A 127 3.17 -4.59 2.17
C THR A 127 2.90 -5.30 0.84
N VAL A 128 1.66 -5.27 0.36
CA VAL A 128 1.27 -5.94 -0.88
C VAL A 128 1.87 -5.27 -2.11
N MET A 129 1.87 -3.94 -2.17
CA MET A 129 2.49 -3.21 -3.28
C MET A 129 4.00 -3.41 -3.33
N ALA A 130 4.66 -3.47 -2.17
CA ALA A 130 6.07 -3.84 -2.09
C ALA A 130 6.31 -5.26 -2.62
N ALA A 131 5.48 -6.24 -2.26
CA ALA A 131 5.60 -7.63 -2.72
C ALA A 131 5.34 -7.78 -4.23
N LEU A 132 4.47 -6.95 -4.81
CA LEU A 132 4.15 -6.94 -6.25
C LEU A 132 5.16 -6.16 -7.11
N ASP A 133 6.21 -5.58 -6.53
CA ASP A 133 7.17 -4.71 -7.21
C ASP A 133 6.52 -3.48 -7.87
N ALA A 134 5.48 -2.96 -7.24
CA ALA A 134 4.75 -1.83 -7.75
C ALA A 134 5.57 -0.53 -7.65
N GLN A 135 5.21 0.44 -8.48
CA GLN A 135 5.74 1.80 -8.45
C GLN A 135 4.62 2.78 -8.10
N VAL A 136 4.90 3.67 -7.17
CA VAL A 136 4.06 4.81 -6.84
C VAL A 136 4.46 5.97 -7.75
N ILE A 137 3.52 6.47 -8.53
CA ILE A 137 3.74 7.57 -9.46
C ILE A 137 3.30 8.85 -8.78
N LEU A 138 4.25 9.74 -8.55
CA LEU A 138 4.05 11.05 -7.94
C LEU A 138 4.03 12.12 -9.02
N ARG A 139 3.18 13.12 -8.84
CA ARG A 139 3.09 14.28 -9.72
C ARG A 139 3.07 15.56 -8.89
N GLY A 140 3.96 16.48 -9.23
CA GLY A 140 4.10 17.77 -8.58
C GLY A 140 4.46 18.87 -9.60
N PRO A 141 4.83 20.07 -9.13
CA PRO A 141 5.20 21.19 -10.02
C PRO A 141 6.39 20.88 -10.92
N GLN A 142 7.29 19.99 -10.49
CA GLN A 142 8.49 19.59 -11.25
C GLN A 142 8.21 18.44 -12.25
N GLY A 143 6.96 18.02 -12.40
CA GLY A 143 6.57 16.94 -13.29
C GLY A 143 6.26 15.63 -12.56
N GLU A 144 6.54 14.51 -13.23
CA GLU A 144 6.23 13.16 -12.74
C GLU A 144 7.49 12.40 -12.37
N ARG A 145 7.45 11.66 -11.25
CA ARG A 145 8.50 10.71 -10.88
C ARG A 145 7.90 9.42 -10.30
N ALA A 146 8.65 8.34 -10.43
CA ALA A 146 8.28 7.02 -9.91
C ALA A 146 9.13 6.67 -8.69
N VAL A 147 8.49 6.09 -7.67
CA VAL A 147 9.15 5.55 -6.47
C VAL A 147 8.73 4.09 -6.31
N ALA A 148 9.70 3.19 -6.10
CA ALA A 148 9.37 1.80 -5.80
C ALA A 148 8.52 1.72 -4.52
N ALA A 149 7.43 0.96 -4.55
CA ALA A 149 6.52 0.85 -3.40
C ALA A 149 7.22 0.30 -2.14
N ALA A 150 8.25 -0.53 -2.32
CA ALA A 150 9.05 -1.05 -1.23
C ALA A 150 9.87 0.04 -0.48
N ASN A 151 10.09 1.18 -1.11
CA ASN A 151 10.87 2.30 -0.55
C ASN A 151 9.97 3.53 -0.31
N PHE A 152 8.69 3.46 -0.62
CA PHE A 152 7.82 4.63 -0.61
C PHE A 152 7.52 5.12 0.81
N ALA A 153 7.18 4.22 1.74
CA ALA A 153 7.12 4.54 3.16
C ALA A 153 8.55 4.67 3.71
N THR A 154 8.82 5.72 4.47
CA THR A 154 10.14 6.01 5.09
C THR A 154 10.11 5.93 6.61
N GLY A 155 8.94 5.97 7.20
CA GLY A 155 8.70 5.91 8.63
C GLY A 155 7.23 5.62 8.93
N ILE A 156 6.85 5.75 10.20
CA ILE A 156 5.46 5.66 10.66
C ILE A 156 4.72 6.92 10.20
N TYR A 157 3.74 6.76 9.30
CA TYR A 157 3.02 7.88 8.66
C TYR A 157 3.93 8.83 7.84
N GLU A 158 5.07 8.33 7.38
CA GLU A 158 6.02 9.08 6.57
C GLU A 158 6.28 8.42 5.24
N THR A 159 6.40 9.23 4.19
CA THR A 159 6.61 8.76 2.81
C THR A 159 7.63 9.62 2.08
N GLN A 160 8.11 9.12 0.93
CA GLN A 160 8.94 9.90 0.00
C GLN A 160 8.18 10.97 -0.79
N ARG A 161 6.87 11.16 -0.57
CA ARG A 161 6.08 12.20 -1.22
C ARG A 161 6.50 13.57 -0.70
N ALA A 162 6.92 14.48 -1.57
CA ALA A 162 7.13 15.87 -1.19
C ALA A 162 5.80 16.56 -0.85
N ALA A 163 5.86 17.67 -0.12
CA ALA A 163 4.67 18.38 0.34
C ALA A 163 3.77 18.86 -0.82
N ASP A 164 4.36 19.21 -1.94
CA ASP A 164 3.71 19.71 -3.15
C ASP A 164 3.42 18.62 -4.21
N GLU A 165 3.60 17.34 -3.86
CA GLU A 165 3.32 16.22 -4.75
C GLU A 165 1.99 15.53 -4.39
N ILE A 166 1.38 14.91 -5.40
CA ILE A 166 0.19 14.08 -5.30
C ILE A 166 0.52 12.69 -5.85
N ILE A 167 0.06 11.61 -5.19
CA ILE A 167 0.09 10.28 -5.81
C ILE A 167 -0.91 10.31 -6.97
N ALA A 168 -0.40 10.21 -8.20
CA ALA A 168 -1.23 10.18 -9.39
C ALA A 168 -1.77 8.78 -9.69
N SER A 169 -0.90 7.78 -9.64
CA SER A 169 -1.28 6.38 -9.90
C SER A 169 -0.31 5.40 -9.25
N ILE A 170 -0.70 4.14 -9.24
CA ILE A 170 0.14 3.01 -8.84
C ILE A 170 0.29 2.11 -10.06
N ARG A 171 1.53 1.92 -10.52
CA ARG A 171 1.88 1.03 -11.63
C ARG A 171 2.28 -0.32 -11.08
N ILE A 172 1.56 -1.37 -11.47
CA ILE A 172 1.70 -2.72 -10.91
C ILE A 172 2.05 -3.67 -12.04
N PRO A 173 3.24 -4.31 -12.01
CA PRO A 173 3.63 -5.30 -13.01
C PRO A 173 2.65 -6.49 -13.04
N LYS A 174 2.31 -6.97 -14.22
CA LYS A 174 1.49 -8.17 -14.38
C LYS A 174 2.29 -9.41 -13.99
N LEU A 175 1.69 -10.23 -13.16
CA LEU A 175 2.22 -11.54 -12.83
C LEU A 175 2.00 -12.51 -13.99
N SER A 176 3.00 -13.36 -14.29
CA SER A 176 2.90 -14.39 -15.33
C SER A 176 1.91 -15.49 -14.96
N ALA A 177 1.55 -16.33 -15.94
CA ALA A 177 0.67 -17.48 -15.70
C ALA A 177 1.25 -18.48 -14.67
N ARG A 178 2.57 -18.52 -14.49
CA ARG A 178 3.26 -19.41 -13.56
C ARG A 178 3.47 -18.81 -12.18
N ALA A 179 3.15 -17.54 -12.02
CA ALA A 179 3.30 -16.88 -10.74
C ALA A 179 2.36 -17.48 -9.67
N ARG A 180 2.85 -17.48 -8.44
CA ARG A 180 2.12 -17.86 -7.23
C ARG A 180 2.27 -16.76 -6.21
N TRP A 181 1.33 -16.69 -5.30
CA TRP A 181 1.40 -15.76 -4.19
C TRP A 181 0.85 -16.38 -2.91
N GLY A 182 1.27 -15.81 -1.80
CA GLY A 182 0.70 -16.09 -0.48
C GLY A 182 0.50 -14.80 0.29
N PHE A 183 -0.59 -14.75 1.04
CA PHE A 183 -0.91 -13.62 1.91
C PHE A 183 -1.40 -14.14 3.25
N SER A 184 -0.78 -13.68 4.32
CA SER A 184 -1.14 -14.05 5.69
C SER A 184 -1.20 -12.79 6.54
N LYS A 185 -2.31 -12.64 7.28
CA LYS A 185 -2.56 -11.51 8.17
C LYS A 185 -3.02 -12.03 9.52
N PHE A 186 -2.46 -11.52 10.59
CA PHE A 186 -2.94 -11.73 11.93
C PHE A 186 -3.54 -10.45 12.49
N CYS A 187 -4.79 -10.52 12.89
CA CYS A 187 -5.54 -9.48 13.59
C CYS A 187 -6.52 -10.15 14.57
N ARG A 188 -6.96 -9.41 15.60
CA ARG A 188 -7.88 -9.98 16.60
C ARG A 188 -9.28 -10.21 16.06
N LYS A 189 -9.75 -9.33 15.16
CA LYS A 189 -11.04 -9.45 14.49
C LYS A 189 -10.88 -9.21 12.99
N SER A 190 -11.70 -9.86 12.18
CA SER A 190 -11.75 -9.64 10.74
C SER A 190 -12.02 -8.15 10.44
N GLY A 191 -11.23 -7.56 9.53
CA GLY A 191 -11.32 -6.16 9.13
C GLY A 191 -10.55 -5.18 10.01
N GLU A 192 -9.99 -5.60 11.14
CA GLU A 192 -9.09 -4.76 11.94
C GLU A 192 -7.71 -4.61 11.30
N PHE A 193 -6.97 -3.58 11.74
CA PHE A 193 -5.55 -3.46 11.47
C PHE A 193 -4.77 -4.68 11.96
N ALA A 194 -3.71 -5.00 11.27
CA ALA A 194 -2.93 -6.18 11.57
C ALA A 194 -1.93 -5.97 12.70
N ASN A 195 -1.65 -7.06 13.41
CA ASN A 195 -0.48 -7.16 14.29
C ASN A 195 0.72 -7.78 13.55
N SER A 196 0.48 -8.45 12.42
CA SER A 196 1.50 -8.95 11.49
C SER A 196 0.87 -9.22 10.14
N ILE A 197 1.58 -8.87 9.07
CA ILE A 197 1.21 -9.15 7.67
C ILE A 197 2.42 -9.76 6.99
N ALA A 198 2.19 -10.77 6.15
CA ALA A 198 3.18 -11.26 5.21
C ALA A 198 2.56 -11.39 3.82
N ALA A 199 3.24 -10.86 2.83
CA ALA A 199 2.92 -11.04 1.41
C ALA A 199 4.12 -11.64 0.70
N VAL A 200 3.90 -12.71 -0.03
CA VAL A 200 4.92 -13.43 -0.80
C VAL A 200 4.45 -13.56 -2.24
N VAL A 201 5.31 -13.23 -3.17
CA VAL A 201 5.08 -13.42 -4.61
C VAL A 201 6.27 -14.19 -5.18
N THR A 202 5.99 -15.23 -5.95
CA THR A 202 6.97 -15.95 -6.76
C THR A 202 6.53 -15.96 -8.21
N ASP A 203 7.42 -15.61 -9.13
CA ASP A 203 7.17 -15.63 -10.56
C ASP A 203 8.39 -16.18 -11.28
N PRO A 204 8.47 -17.51 -11.47
CA PRO A 204 9.61 -18.15 -12.11
C PRO A 204 9.85 -17.67 -13.55
N SER A 205 8.80 -17.28 -14.27
CA SER A 205 8.94 -16.80 -15.65
C SER A 205 9.64 -15.44 -15.72
N ARG A 206 9.65 -14.67 -14.63
CA ARG A 206 10.32 -13.37 -14.50
C ARG A 206 11.59 -13.44 -13.64
N ASN A 207 11.99 -14.63 -13.21
CA ASN A 207 13.05 -14.83 -12.21
C ASN A 207 12.83 -13.94 -10.97
N TYR A 208 11.58 -13.84 -10.53
CA TYR A 208 11.15 -12.95 -9.46
C TYR A 208 10.64 -13.75 -8.26
N ALA A 209 11.12 -13.38 -7.08
CA ALA A 209 10.52 -13.77 -5.82
C ALA A 209 10.73 -12.63 -4.79
N ARG A 210 9.69 -12.30 -4.05
CA ARG A 210 9.77 -11.33 -2.96
C ARG A 210 8.85 -11.71 -1.82
N ALA A 211 9.41 -11.73 -0.62
CA ALA A 211 8.71 -11.86 0.64
C ALA A 211 8.80 -10.53 1.40
N VAL A 212 7.67 -10.04 1.89
CA VAL A 212 7.57 -8.75 2.58
C VAL A 212 6.74 -8.91 3.84
N LEU A 213 7.21 -8.31 4.93
CA LEU A 213 6.48 -8.17 6.18
C LEU A 213 5.94 -6.75 6.35
N GLY A 214 4.76 -6.65 6.90
CA GLY A 214 4.11 -5.42 7.34
C GLY A 214 3.54 -5.56 8.74
N ALA A 215 2.92 -4.51 9.22
CA ALA A 215 2.53 -4.37 10.62
C ALA A 215 3.74 -4.48 11.55
N VAL A 216 4.81 -3.80 11.15
CA VAL A 216 6.05 -3.61 11.88
C VAL A 216 6.13 -2.16 12.33
N GLU A 217 7.01 -1.83 13.27
CA GLU A 217 7.18 -0.44 13.73
C GLU A 217 7.99 0.38 12.69
N GLY A 218 7.36 0.62 11.53
CA GLY A 218 7.99 1.35 10.43
C GLY A 218 7.55 0.89 9.05
N PRO A 219 8.37 1.15 8.02
CA PRO A 219 8.13 0.71 6.65
C PRO A 219 8.05 -0.81 6.52
N PRO A 220 7.36 -1.33 5.50
CA PRO A 220 7.37 -2.77 5.21
C PRO A 220 8.79 -3.29 5.03
N ILE A 221 9.09 -4.44 5.63
CA ILE A 221 10.41 -5.08 5.57
C ILE A 221 10.45 -6.07 4.41
N VAL A 222 11.32 -5.84 3.45
CA VAL A 222 11.64 -6.84 2.42
C VAL A 222 12.59 -7.87 3.00
N LEU A 223 12.13 -9.13 3.09
CA LEU A 223 12.93 -10.26 3.57
C LEU A 223 13.90 -10.70 2.47
N GLY A 224 15.09 -10.12 2.44
CA GLY A 224 16.02 -10.24 1.33
C GLY A 224 16.58 -11.64 1.14
N ARG A 225 17.01 -12.31 2.23
CA ARG A 225 17.53 -13.67 2.23
C ARG A 225 16.44 -14.69 1.90
N THR A 226 15.25 -14.51 2.50
CA THR A 226 14.07 -15.32 2.21
C THR A 226 13.66 -15.20 0.75
N SER A 227 13.65 -14.00 0.20
CA SER A 227 13.35 -13.75 -1.21
C SER A 227 14.38 -14.41 -2.15
N ALA A 228 15.66 -14.40 -1.77
CA ALA A 228 16.72 -15.08 -2.52
C ALA A 228 16.55 -16.61 -2.51
N SER A 229 16.25 -17.21 -1.34
CA SER A 229 15.96 -18.64 -1.20
C SER A 229 14.77 -19.06 -2.06
N LEU A 230 13.67 -18.30 -2.03
CA LEU A 230 12.48 -18.54 -2.84
C LEU A 230 12.80 -18.49 -4.35
N ARG A 231 13.59 -17.51 -4.78
CA ARG A 231 14.01 -17.37 -6.20
C ARG A 231 14.86 -18.52 -6.66
N ALA A 232 15.70 -19.06 -5.77
CA ALA A 232 16.52 -20.25 -6.02
C ALA A 232 15.72 -21.56 -5.97
N GLY A 233 14.43 -21.53 -5.54
CA GLY A 233 13.61 -22.72 -5.35
C GLY A 233 13.92 -23.49 -4.06
N ASP A 234 14.78 -22.94 -3.19
CA ASP A 234 15.17 -23.57 -1.92
C ASP A 234 14.19 -23.18 -0.79
N VAL A 235 13.02 -23.76 -0.82
CA VAL A 235 11.99 -23.54 0.21
C VAL A 235 12.44 -24.06 1.58
N GLY A 236 13.29 -25.09 1.62
CA GLY A 236 13.77 -25.71 2.85
C GLY A 236 14.60 -24.75 3.72
N SER A 237 15.33 -23.81 3.11
CA SER A 237 16.15 -22.82 3.84
C SER A 237 15.34 -21.61 4.31
N CYS A 238 14.10 -21.43 3.87
CA CYS A 238 13.33 -20.20 4.18
C CYS A 238 13.14 -19.96 5.68
N GLY A 239 13.00 -20.99 6.49
CA GLY A 239 12.85 -20.83 7.95
C GLY A 239 14.05 -20.14 8.60
N ARG A 240 15.27 -20.55 8.22
CA ARG A 240 16.51 -19.93 8.69
C ARG A 240 16.65 -18.52 8.09
N ALA A 241 16.37 -18.37 6.81
CA ALA A 241 16.44 -17.06 6.12
C ALA A 241 15.52 -16.02 6.75
N ILE A 242 14.29 -16.39 7.15
CA ILE A 242 13.37 -15.50 7.89
C ILE A 242 14.02 -15.03 9.20
N ALA A 243 14.57 -15.96 10.00
CA ALA A 243 15.19 -15.61 11.27
C ALA A 243 16.38 -14.63 11.07
N GLU A 244 17.20 -14.87 10.04
CA GLU A 244 18.32 -13.98 9.70
C GLU A 244 17.85 -12.61 9.17
N ASP A 245 16.73 -12.56 8.42
CA ASP A 245 16.14 -11.30 7.94
C ASP A 245 15.52 -10.49 9.10
N LEU A 246 14.96 -11.14 10.13
CA LEU A 246 14.34 -10.49 11.28
C LEU A 246 15.33 -10.00 12.33
N ALA A 247 16.48 -10.66 12.47
CA ALA A 247 17.46 -10.38 13.53
C ALA A 247 17.88 -8.90 13.67
N PRO A 248 18.03 -8.10 12.58
CA PRO A 248 18.43 -6.70 12.69
C PRO A 248 17.35 -5.76 13.24
N HIS A 249 16.08 -6.19 13.35
CA HIS A 249 14.94 -5.31 13.60
C HIS A 249 14.56 -5.16 15.07
N GLY A 250 15.22 -5.89 15.99
CA GLY A 250 15.05 -5.72 17.44
C GLY A 250 13.65 -6.16 17.95
N PHE A 251 12.96 -7.04 17.25
CA PHE A 251 11.69 -7.61 17.70
C PHE A 251 11.86 -8.39 18.99
N ASP A 252 10.90 -8.30 19.91
CA ASP A 252 10.83 -9.21 21.03
C ASP A 252 10.46 -10.64 20.58
N ASP A 253 10.57 -11.62 21.49
CA ASP A 253 10.34 -13.03 21.17
C ASP A 253 8.92 -13.31 20.63
N PHE A 254 7.93 -12.59 21.14
CA PHE A 254 6.54 -12.72 20.66
C PHE A 254 6.37 -12.16 19.27
N GLN A 255 6.86 -10.95 19.03
CA GLN A 255 6.83 -10.30 17.72
C GLN A 255 7.57 -11.12 16.66
N ALA A 256 8.80 -11.56 16.98
CA ALA A 256 9.60 -12.41 16.08
C ALA A 256 8.89 -13.73 15.75
N SER A 257 8.30 -14.39 16.74
CA SER A 257 7.53 -15.63 16.55
C SER A 257 6.29 -15.38 15.67
N LEU A 258 5.55 -14.30 15.91
CA LEU A 258 4.36 -13.93 15.14
C LEU A 258 4.70 -13.63 13.69
N HIS A 259 5.72 -12.80 13.44
CA HIS A 259 6.17 -12.44 12.09
C HIS A 259 6.70 -13.67 11.34
N THR A 260 7.46 -14.53 12.00
CA THR A 260 7.93 -15.81 11.44
C THR A 260 6.76 -16.72 11.05
N ALA A 261 5.74 -16.82 11.88
CA ALA A 261 4.56 -17.63 11.61
C ALA A 261 3.79 -17.10 10.38
N MET A 262 3.62 -15.77 10.26
CA MET A 262 2.92 -15.16 9.12
C MET A 262 3.73 -15.31 7.82
N ALA A 263 5.04 -15.06 7.85
CA ALA A 263 5.92 -15.28 6.70
C ALA A 263 5.89 -16.74 6.24
N SER A 264 6.03 -17.69 7.17
CA SER A 264 5.99 -19.12 6.86
C SER A 264 4.65 -19.57 6.27
N ARG A 265 3.51 -19.02 6.74
CA ARG A 265 2.19 -19.29 6.15
C ARG A 265 2.07 -18.76 4.74
N ALA A 266 2.51 -17.53 4.49
CA ALA A 266 2.49 -16.92 3.17
C ALA A 266 3.41 -17.68 2.19
N ILE A 267 4.60 -18.12 2.63
CA ILE A 267 5.51 -18.95 1.81
C ILE A 267 4.82 -20.27 1.42
N ARG A 268 4.22 -21.00 2.37
CA ARG A 268 3.51 -22.24 2.03
C ARG A 268 2.40 -22.04 1.00
N GLN A 269 1.66 -20.92 1.04
CA GLN A 269 0.65 -20.61 0.03
C GLN A 269 1.26 -20.30 -1.33
N ALA A 270 2.40 -19.63 -1.37
CA ALA A 270 3.08 -19.26 -2.62
C ALA A 270 3.86 -20.41 -3.26
N THR A 271 4.07 -21.52 -2.54
CA THR A 271 4.85 -22.68 -2.99
C THR A 271 4.04 -23.97 -3.11
N ALA A 272 2.74 -23.93 -2.82
CA ALA A 272 1.79 -25.04 -2.93
C ALA A 272 1.40 -25.36 -4.38
#